data_9031f31d64cc4ca4744015fe3a3b7aec
#
_entry.id   9031f31d64cc4ca4744015fe3a3b7aec
#
_cell.length_a   1.000
_cell.length_b   1.000
_cell.length_c   1.000
_cell.angle_alpha   90.00
_cell.angle_beta   90.00
_cell.angle_gamma   90.00
#
_symmetry.space_group_name_H-M   'P 1'
#
loop_
_entity.id
_entity.type
_entity.pdbx_description
1 polymer ?
#
loop_
_entity_poly.entity_id
_entity_poly.type
_entity_poly.pdbx_seq_one_letter_code
_entity_poly.pdbx_strand_id
1 'polypeptide(L)'
;MLSAFGIAGANAPVPSVYKEGIGERPVAWVKNNFGWSAQGGALGAMLASHGYRGQTSFLDGDKGFWRMAGSDQCDPDAMVAGLGSEYRIVDNSFKPYACCRYHHTALDALRELQDGQPLEAREIENTHVRGIWRVSEHIKPEPQDLIDAQYSLPLKGHVRAGRGP
;
A
#
# COMPACT_ATOMS: atom_id res chain seq x y z
N MET A 1 -3.32 -9.17 -27.04
CA MET A 1 -2.73 -9.06 -25.69
C MET A 1 -1.78 -7.88 -25.58
N LEU A 2 -0.71 -7.78 -26.37
CA LEU A 2 0.24 -6.62 -26.30
C LEU A 2 -0.44 -5.25 -26.36
N SER A 3 -1.42 -5.05 -27.27
CA SER A 3 -2.16 -3.79 -27.33
C SER A 3 -2.95 -3.48 -26.06
N ALA A 4 -3.51 -4.48 -25.40
CA ALA A 4 -4.21 -4.29 -24.13
C ALA A 4 -3.27 -3.78 -23.03
N PHE A 5 -2.09 -4.36 -22.91
CA PHE A 5 -1.06 -3.88 -21.97
C PHE A 5 -0.60 -2.47 -22.30
N GLY A 6 -0.35 -2.16 -23.57
CA GLY A 6 0.08 -0.83 -23.97
C GLY A 6 -0.95 0.26 -23.70
N ILE A 7 -2.25 -0.03 -23.95
CA ILE A 7 -3.35 0.91 -23.64
C ILE A 7 -3.47 1.10 -22.12
N ALA A 8 -3.48 0.02 -21.35
CA ALA A 8 -3.59 0.08 -19.90
C ALA A 8 -2.39 0.82 -19.28
N GLY A 9 -1.18 0.54 -19.74
CA GLY A 9 0.05 1.17 -19.27
C GLY A 9 0.12 2.66 -19.55
N ALA A 10 -0.34 3.09 -20.73
CA ALA A 10 -0.38 4.51 -21.09
C ALA A 10 -1.37 5.33 -20.24
N ASN A 11 -2.35 4.69 -19.61
CA ASN A 11 -3.36 5.32 -18.78
C ASN A 11 -3.21 4.99 -17.29
N ALA A 12 -2.11 4.36 -16.88
CA ALA A 12 -1.89 3.99 -15.50
C ALA A 12 -1.72 5.23 -14.59
N PRO A 13 -2.49 5.34 -13.50
CA PRO A 13 -2.32 6.44 -12.55
C PRO A 13 -1.06 6.26 -11.71
N VAL A 14 -0.26 7.31 -11.60
CA VAL A 14 1.03 7.29 -10.88
C VAL A 14 0.96 7.84 -9.45
N PRO A 15 0.09 8.82 -9.09
CA PRO A 15 0.14 9.44 -7.77
C PRO A 15 -0.20 8.49 -6.62
N SER A 16 0.65 8.49 -5.58
CA SER A 16 0.47 7.69 -4.36
C SER A 16 -0.06 8.50 -3.16
N VAL A 17 -0.44 9.76 -3.37
CA VAL A 17 -0.84 10.70 -2.29
C VAL A 17 -1.96 10.15 -1.41
N TYR A 18 -2.90 9.44 -1.99
CA TYR A 18 -4.03 8.84 -1.25
C TYR A 18 -3.67 7.55 -0.54
N LYS A 19 -2.62 6.88 -0.99
CA LYS A 19 -2.21 5.58 -0.47
C LYS A 19 -1.65 5.66 0.94
N GLU A 20 -0.95 6.74 1.26
CA GLU A 20 -0.20 6.87 2.51
C GLU A 20 -0.85 7.82 3.51
N GLY A 21 -2.09 8.20 3.28
CA GLY A 21 -2.78 9.13 4.18
C GLY A 21 -2.24 10.56 4.12
N ILE A 22 -1.48 10.88 3.09
CA ILE A 22 -0.94 12.22 2.83
C ILE A 22 -1.97 13.00 2.02
N GLY A 23 -2.26 14.22 2.41
CA GLY A 23 -3.19 15.10 1.71
C GLY A 23 -4.34 15.59 2.59
N GLU A 24 -5.27 16.30 1.98
CA GLU A 24 -6.43 16.86 2.66
C GLU A 24 -7.41 15.79 3.11
N ARG A 25 -8.00 16.00 4.27
CA ARG A 25 -8.96 15.11 4.91
C ARG A 25 -10.26 15.85 5.25
N PRO A 26 -11.40 15.14 5.33
CA PRO A 26 -11.60 13.72 5.04
C PRO A 26 -11.63 13.40 3.54
N VAL A 27 -11.32 12.16 3.16
CA VAL A 27 -11.45 11.70 1.79
C VAL A 27 -12.49 10.58 1.67
N ALA A 28 -13.31 10.63 0.64
CA ALA A 28 -14.36 9.64 0.37
C ALA A 28 -13.86 8.45 -0.49
N TRP A 29 -12.60 8.13 -0.43
CA TRP A 29 -11.97 7.08 -1.23
C TRP A 29 -11.73 5.83 -0.42
N VAL A 30 -11.75 4.69 -1.10
CA VAL A 30 -11.24 3.46 -0.52
C VAL A 30 -9.71 3.44 -0.58
N LYS A 31 -9.10 2.84 0.42
CA LYS A 31 -7.65 2.65 0.48
C LYS A 31 -7.14 1.96 -0.79
N ASN A 32 -6.07 2.52 -1.37
CA ASN A 32 -5.34 2.00 -2.53
C ASN A 32 -6.06 2.02 -3.88
N ASN A 33 -7.30 2.41 -3.97
CA ASN A 33 -8.07 2.61 -5.21
C ASN A 33 -7.83 1.55 -6.32
N PHE A 34 -7.75 0.27 -5.96
CA PHE A 34 -7.48 -0.82 -6.89
C PHE A 34 -8.56 -0.97 -7.97
N GLY A 35 -9.79 -0.56 -7.67
CA GLY A 35 -10.88 -0.56 -8.64
C GLY A 35 -10.57 0.28 -9.88
N TRP A 36 -9.93 1.44 -9.70
CA TRP A 36 -9.53 2.29 -10.82
C TRP A 36 -8.48 1.63 -11.71
N SER A 37 -7.48 1.01 -11.10
CA SER A 37 -6.45 0.26 -11.83
C SER A 37 -7.04 -0.94 -12.56
N ALA A 38 -7.95 -1.68 -11.94
CA ALA A 38 -8.66 -2.79 -12.55
C ALA A 38 -9.53 -2.34 -13.74
N GLN A 39 -10.22 -1.19 -13.61
CA GLN A 39 -10.98 -0.58 -14.71
C GLN A 39 -10.09 -0.27 -15.90
N GLY A 40 -8.91 0.32 -15.68
CA GLY A 40 -7.94 0.61 -16.74
C GLY A 40 -7.50 -0.65 -17.48
N GLY A 41 -7.23 -1.73 -16.76
CA GLY A 41 -6.91 -3.03 -17.36
C GLY A 41 -8.04 -3.63 -18.19
N ALA A 42 -9.26 -3.64 -17.63
CA ALA A 42 -10.44 -4.14 -18.32
C ALA A 42 -10.77 -3.33 -19.59
N LEU A 43 -10.74 -2.00 -19.50
CA LEU A 43 -10.93 -1.12 -20.64
C LEU A 43 -9.87 -1.33 -21.72
N GLY A 44 -8.60 -1.47 -21.34
CA GLY A 44 -7.51 -1.77 -22.28
C GLY A 44 -7.74 -3.08 -23.03
N ALA A 45 -8.20 -4.14 -22.34
CA ALA A 45 -8.54 -5.40 -22.94
C ALA A 45 -9.72 -5.29 -23.92
N MET A 46 -10.79 -4.58 -23.53
CA MET A 46 -11.96 -4.34 -24.38
C MET A 46 -11.60 -3.56 -25.64
N LEU A 47 -10.85 -2.47 -25.52
CA LEU A 47 -10.42 -1.67 -26.66
C LEU A 47 -9.56 -2.51 -27.61
N ALA A 48 -8.62 -3.29 -27.09
CA ALA A 48 -7.79 -4.16 -27.90
C ALA A 48 -8.60 -5.25 -28.62
N SER A 49 -9.66 -5.79 -28.01
CA SER A 49 -10.55 -6.76 -28.65
C SER A 49 -11.34 -6.16 -29.83
N HIS A 50 -11.58 -4.84 -29.80
CA HIS A 50 -12.20 -4.08 -30.89
C HIS A 50 -11.20 -3.51 -31.91
N GLY A 51 -9.96 -3.97 -31.88
CA GLY A 51 -8.94 -3.61 -32.88
C GLY A 51 -8.13 -2.37 -32.58
N TYR A 52 -8.32 -1.73 -31.43
CA TYR A 52 -7.42 -0.66 -30.99
C TYR A 52 -6.01 -1.19 -30.75
N ARG A 53 -5.02 -0.40 -31.15
CA ARG A 53 -3.61 -0.78 -31.00
C ARG A 53 -2.94 0.10 -29.95
N GLY A 54 -2.35 -0.52 -28.95
CA GLY A 54 -1.47 0.10 -27.95
C GLY A 54 -0.01 -0.02 -28.36
N GLN A 55 0.84 0.73 -27.69
CA GLN A 55 2.30 0.62 -27.84
C GLN A 55 2.76 -0.77 -27.42
N THR A 56 3.61 -1.39 -28.24
CA THR A 56 4.13 -2.74 -27.96
C THR A 56 5.34 -2.74 -27.04
N SER A 57 6.03 -1.60 -26.94
CA SER A 57 7.24 -1.39 -26.12
C SER A 57 6.99 -0.45 -24.92
N PHE A 58 5.81 -0.53 -24.30
CA PHE A 58 5.47 0.36 -23.18
C PHE A 58 6.25 0.07 -21.89
N LEU A 59 6.80 -1.13 -21.73
CA LEU A 59 7.62 -1.50 -20.57
C LEU A 59 9.09 -1.13 -20.72
N ASP A 60 9.61 -1.13 -21.93
CA ASP A 60 11.02 -1.07 -22.25
C ASP A 60 11.44 0.33 -22.77
N GLY A 61 12.75 0.56 -22.78
CA GLY A 61 13.37 1.77 -23.28
C GLY A 61 13.32 2.96 -22.34
N ASP A 62 13.95 4.05 -22.78
CA ASP A 62 14.12 5.27 -21.97
C ASP A 62 12.83 6.03 -21.69
N LYS A 63 11.75 5.69 -22.38
CA LYS A 63 10.41 6.26 -22.20
C LYS A 63 9.40 5.22 -21.72
N GLY A 64 9.87 4.06 -21.30
CA GLY A 64 9.04 2.96 -20.82
C GLY A 64 8.44 3.22 -19.43
N PHE A 65 7.54 2.32 -19.04
CA PHE A 65 6.79 2.40 -17.77
C PHE A 65 7.70 2.55 -16.54
N TRP A 66 8.84 1.86 -16.50
CA TRP A 66 9.76 1.91 -15.36
C TRP A 66 10.32 3.30 -15.14
N ARG A 67 10.72 3.98 -16.21
CA ARG A 67 11.18 5.37 -16.16
C ARG A 67 10.09 6.32 -15.69
N MET A 68 8.85 6.13 -16.18
CA MET A 68 7.71 6.91 -15.75
C MET A 68 7.38 6.64 -14.27
N ALA A 69 7.56 5.41 -13.79
CA ALA A 69 7.37 5.04 -12.39
C ALA A 69 8.52 5.49 -11.46
N GLY A 70 9.52 6.20 -12.00
CA GLY A 70 10.66 6.71 -11.24
C GLY A 70 11.75 5.68 -10.97
N SER A 71 11.77 4.55 -11.70
CA SER A 71 12.83 3.55 -11.61
C SER A 71 13.82 3.68 -12.78
N ASP A 72 15.10 3.64 -12.47
CA ASP A 72 16.18 3.53 -13.43
C ASP A 72 16.67 2.08 -13.64
N GLN A 73 16.06 1.14 -12.91
CA GLN A 73 16.39 -0.28 -12.95
C GLN A 73 15.19 -1.09 -13.43
N CYS A 74 15.42 -1.92 -14.42
CA CYS A 74 14.46 -2.90 -14.92
C CYS A 74 15.22 -4.17 -15.32
N ASP A 75 14.77 -5.30 -14.83
CA ASP A 75 15.23 -6.62 -15.24
C ASP A 75 14.06 -7.37 -15.92
N PRO A 76 14.00 -7.37 -17.26
CA PRO A 76 12.94 -8.04 -18.01
C PRO A 76 12.94 -9.55 -17.81
N ASP A 77 14.10 -10.16 -17.61
CA ASP A 77 14.20 -11.61 -17.42
C ASP A 77 13.63 -12.02 -16.06
N ALA A 78 13.91 -11.24 -15.02
CA ALA A 78 13.32 -11.45 -13.70
C ALA A 78 11.79 -11.27 -13.70
N MET A 79 11.24 -10.42 -14.57
CA MET A 79 9.80 -10.22 -14.70
C MET A 79 9.05 -11.45 -15.24
N VAL A 80 9.69 -12.24 -16.08
CA VAL A 80 9.08 -13.41 -16.72
C VAL A 80 9.54 -14.72 -16.11
N ALA A 81 10.56 -14.68 -15.25
CA ALA A 81 11.06 -15.87 -14.56
C ALA A 81 9.95 -16.52 -13.72
N GLY A 82 9.85 -17.83 -13.83
CA GLY A 82 8.87 -18.62 -13.06
C GLY A 82 7.42 -18.49 -13.50
N LEU A 83 7.11 -17.78 -14.59
CA LEU A 83 5.74 -17.69 -15.10
C LEU A 83 5.17 -19.08 -15.41
N GLY A 84 3.99 -19.37 -14.84
CA GLY A 84 3.31 -20.67 -14.98
C GLY A 84 3.77 -21.76 -14.01
N SER A 85 4.84 -21.55 -13.25
CA SER A 85 5.37 -22.49 -12.24
C SER A 85 5.46 -21.92 -10.84
N GLU A 86 5.76 -20.64 -10.71
CA GLU A 86 5.87 -19.94 -9.41
C GLU A 86 4.70 -18.97 -9.23
N TYR A 87 3.99 -19.10 -8.12
CA TYR A 87 2.83 -18.26 -7.79
C TYR A 87 3.08 -17.49 -6.50
N ARG A 88 3.35 -16.21 -6.62
CA ARG A 88 3.64 -15.32 -5.48
C ARG A 88 2.48 -15.18 -4.49
N ILE A 89 1.28 -15.61 -4.85
CA ILE A 89 0.14 -15.61 -3.94
C ILE A 89 0.39 -16.48 -2.69
N VAL A 90 1.23 -17.52 -2.78
CA VAL A 90 1.58 -18.37 -1.64
C VAL A 90 2.46 -17.66 -0.61
N ASP A 91 3.14 -16.59 -1.01
CA ASP A 91 3.97 -15.76 -0.14
C ASP A 91 3.15 -14.67 0.60
N ASN A 92 1.85 -14.57 0.31
CA ASN A 92 0.99 -13.58 0.95
C ASN A 92 0.71 -13.95 2.40
N SER A 93 0.70 -12.93 3.25
CA SER A 93 0.29 -13.05 4.65
C SER A 93 -1.05 -12.37 4.89
N PHE A 94 -1.84 -12.94 5.80
CA PHE A 94 -3.06 -12.31 6.29
C PHE A 94 -2.73 -11.25 7.35
N LYS A 95 -3.54 -10.21 7.41
CA LYS A 95 -3.45 -9.17 8.44
C LYS A 95 -4.37 -9.54 9.61
N PRO A 96 -3.86 -9.81 10.81
CA PRO A 96 -4.71 -10.04 11.98
C PRO A 96 -5.38 -8.77 12.51
N TYR A 97 -4.87 -7.58 12.11
CA TYR A 97 -5.40 -6.30 12.55
C TYR A 97 -5.90 -5.46 11.36
N ALA A 98 -7.02 -4.78 11.52
CA ALA A 98 -7.61 -3.90 10.50
C ALA A 98 -6.90 -2.55 10.40
N CYS A 99 -5.57 -2.55 10.21
CA CYS A 99 -4.76 -1.34 10.15
C CYS A 99 -3.56 -1.48 9.20
N CYS A 100 -2.71 -0.45 9.12
CA CYS A 100 -1.47 -0.50 8.38
C CYS A 100 -0.53 -1.57 8.94
N ARG A 101 0.15 -2.31 8.06
CA ARG A 101 1.07 -3.38 8.44
C ARG A 101 2.19 -2.92 9.38
N TYR A 102 2.63 -1.68 9.25
CA TYR A 102 3.66 -1.10 10.12
C TYR A 102 3.27 -1.03 11.61
N HIS A 103 1.98 -1.13 11.93
CA HIS A 103 1.50 -1.11 13.32
C HIS A 103 1.44 -2.51 13.95
N HIS A 104 1.46 -3.58 13.15
CA HIS A 104 1.21 -4.94 13.64
C HIS A 104 2.20 -5.36 14.70
N THR A 105 3.50 -5.14 14.47
CA THR A 105 4.55 -5.49 15.45
C THR A 105 4.37 -4.77 16.80
N ALA A 106 3.93 -3.51 16.77
CA ALA A 106 3.66 -2.78 17.99
C ALA A 106 2.42 -3.33 18.73
N LEU A 107 1.41 -3.76 17.97
CA LEU A 107 0.21 -4.38 18.55
C LEU A 107 0.50 -5.79 19.09
N ASP A 108 1.34 -6.56 18.39
CA ASP A 108 1.80 -7.87 18.87
C ASP A 108 2.59 -7.71 20.18
N ALA A 109 3.54 -6.78 20.24
CA ALA A 109 4.30 -6.50 21.45
C ALA A 109 3.39 -6.06 22.62
N LEU A 110 2.36 -5.25 22.34
CA LEU A 110 1.39 -4.86 23.36
C LEU A 110 0.61 -6.08 23.89
N ARG A 111 0.21 -7.00 23.01
CA ARG A 111 -0.47 -8.24 23.40
C ARG A 111 0.43 -9.16 24.23
N GLU A 112 1.69 -9.25 23.88
CA GLU A 112 2.68 -10.02 24.66
C GLU A 112 2.87 -9.42 26.06
N LEU A 113 2.93 -8.08 26.16
CA LEU A 113 3.04 -7.38 27.44
C LEU A 113 1.80 -7.60 28.34
N GLN A 114 0.63 -7.84 27.74
CA GLN A 114 -0.58 -8.14 28.49
C GLN A 114 -0.55 -9.52 29.17
N ASP A 115 0.27 -10.44 28.66
CA ASP A 115 0.41 -11.82 29.19
C ASP A 115 -0.94 -12.47 29.58
N GLY A 116 -1.93 -12.32 28.69
CA GLY A 116 -3.29 -12.83 28.90
C GLY A 116 -4.15 -12.05 29.89
N GLN A 117 -3.62 -11.00 30.53
CA GLN A 117 -4.37 -10.08 31.39
C GLN A 117 -4.70 -8.77 30.65
N PRO A 118 -5.94 -8.30 30.65
CA PRO A 118 -6.27 -7.02 30.04
C PRO A 118 -5.60 -5.88 30.81
N LEU A 119 -4.85 -5.04 30.10
CA LEU A 119 -4.36 -3.78 30.64
C LEU A 119 -5.49 -2.75 30.65
N GLU A 120 -5.79 -2.20 31.80
CA GLU A 120 -6.72 -1.10 31.91
C GLU A 120 -6.08 0.19 31.41
N ALA A 121 -6.72 0.88 30.48
CA ALA A 121 -6.18 2.11 29.88
C ALA A 121 -5.79 3.17 30.92
N ARG A 122 -6.50 3.24 32.05
CA ARG A 122 -6.23 4.15 33.17
C ARG A 122 -4.95 3.84 33.95
N GLU A 123 -4.40 2.64 33.80
CA GLU A 123 -3.18 2.18 34.47
C GLU A 123 -1.94 2.44 33.62
N ILE A 124 -2.14 2.87 32.37
CA ILE A 124 -1.06 3.17 31.43
C ILE A 124 -0.71 4.64 31.49
N GLU A 125 0.40 4.99 32.13
CA GLU A 125 0.88 6.36 32.19
C GLU A 125 1.42 6.84 30.83
N ASN A 126 2.22 6.00 30.18
CA ASN A 126 2.73 6.28 28.85
C ASN A 126 3.09 4.98 28.10
N THR A 127 3.10 5.07 26.77
CA THR A 127 3.54 3.98 25.91
C THR A 127 4.59 4.54 24.94
N HIS A 128 5.75 3.93 24.90
CA HIS A 128 6.82 4.31 23.99
C HIS A 128 7.02 3.21 22.94
N VAL A 129 6.77 3.55 21.66
CA VAL A 129 6.96 2.64 20.53
C VAL A 129 8.21 3.04 19.77
N ARG A 130 9.18 2.13 19.64
CA ARG A 130 10.33 2.27 18.78
C ARG A 130 10.11 1.48 17.50
N GLY A 131 10.16 2.13 16.35
CA GLY A 131 9.91 1.49 15.06
C GLY A 131 10.66 2.19 13.94
N ILE A 132 10.40 1.76 12.69
CA ILE A 132 10.92 2.42 11.50
C ILE A 132 10.31 3.83 11.37
N TRP A 133 11.02 4.74 10.69
CA TRP A 133 10.59 6.13 10.54
C TRP A 133 9.14 6.29 9.99
N ARG A 134 8.68 5.38 9.13
CA ARG A 134 7.31 5.37 8.61
C ARG A 134 6.23 5.29 9.70
N VAL A 135 6.52 4.66 10.81
CA VAL A 135 5.59 4.58 11.95
C VAL A 135 5.37 5.96 12.57
N SER A 136 6.39 6.82 12.58
CA SER A 136 6.29 8.18 13.12
C SER A 136 5.41 9.13 12.29
N GLU A 137 5.08 8.77 11.06
CA GLU A 137 4.14 9.51 10.21
C GLU A 137 2.68 9.16 10.52
N HIS A 138 2.43 8.03 11.20
CA HIS A 138 1.11 7.51 11.52
C HIS A 138 0.67 7.87 12.95
N ILE A 139 0.79 9.14 13.31
CA ILE A 139 0.59 9.64 14.69
C ILE A 139 -0.64 10.54 14.88
N LYS A 140 -1.66 10.39 14.04
CA LYS A 140 -2.90 11.16 14.17
C LYS A 140 -3.74 10.66 15.36
N PRO A 141 -3.83 11.39 16.49
CA PRO A 141 -4.61 10.95 17.64
C PRO A 141 -6.13 11.00 17.36
N GLU A 142 -6.55 11.92 16.51
CA GLU A 142 -7.94 12.18 16.16
C GLU A 142 -8.15 11.98 14.66
N PRO A 143 -8.40 10.74 14.19
CA PRO A 143 -8.64 10.46 12.80
C PRO A 143 -9.98 11.05 12.35
N GLN A 144 -10.01 11.66 11.16
CA GLN A 144 -11.18 12.30 10.57
C GLN A 144 -11.98 11.37 9.66
N ASP A 145 -11.39 10.29 9.21
CA ASP A 145 -12.02 9.31 8.34
C ASP A 145 -11.49 7.89 8.58
N LEU A 146 -12.08 6.91 7.87
CA LEU A 146 -11.68 5.51 7.98
C LEU A 146 -10.21 5.28 7.58
N ILE A 147 -9.71 6.01 6.59
CA ILE A 147 -8.32 5.88 6.14
C ILE A 147 -7.38 6.40 7.21
N ASP A 148 -7.64 7.57 7.76
CA ASP A 148 -6.89 8.10 8.90
C ASP A 148 -6.88 7.11 10.08
N ALA A 149 -8.04 6.53 10.39
CA ALA A 149 -8.15 5.54 11.46
C ALA A 149 -7.30 4.29 11.20
N GLN A 150 -7.22 3.83 9.96
CA GLN A 150 -6.38 2.66 9.59
C GLN A 150 -4.87 2.97 9.66
N TYR A 151 -4.49 4.23 9.52
CA TYR A 151 -3.10 4.69 9.60
C TYR A 151 -2.74 5.35 10.94
N SER A 152 -3.67 5.44 11.89
CA SER A 152 -3.39 6.03 13.21
C SER A 152 -2.92 4.98 14.20
N LEU A 153 -1.66 5.01 14.58
CA LEU A 153 -1.14 4.19 15.67
C LEU A 153 -1.67 4.62 17.05
N PRO A 154 -1.79 5.93 17.40
CA PRO A 154 -2.35 6.37 18.67
C PRO A 154 -3.79 5.87 18.91
N LEU A 155 -4.62 5.84 17.87
CA LEU A 155 -6.00 5.34 17.98
C LEU A 155 -6.05 3.87 18.41
N LYS A 156 -5.04 3.08 18.04
CA LYS A 156 -4.99 1.63 18.30
C LYS A 156 -4.49 1.28 19.69
N GLY A 157 -3.83 2.19 20.39
CA GLY A 157 -3.21 1.86 21.65
C GLY A 157 -2.95 2.98 22.63
N HIS A 158 -3.50 4.18 22.45
CA HIS A 158 -3.13 5.38 23.23
C HIS A 158 -1.60 5.66 23.22
N VAL A 159 -0.98 5.46 22.08
CA VAL A 159 0.47 5.46 21.93
C VAL A 159 0.97 6.85 21.53
N ARG A 160 1.94 7.39 22.24
CA ARG A 160 2.77 8.50 21.76
C ARG A 160 3.95 7.92 20.97
N ALA A 161 4.03 8.22 19.67
CA ALA A 161 5.22 7.92 18.90
C ALA A 161 6.31 8.96 19.21
N GLY A 162 7.44 8.54 19.76
CA GLY A 162 8.65 9.36 19.90
C GLY A 162 9.60 9.08 18.73
N ARG A 163 10.20 10.13 18.15
CA ARG A 163 11.41 9.94 17.34
C ARG A 163 12.53 9.66 18.33
N GLY A 164 13.20 8.52 18.19
CA GLY A 164 14.46 8.29 18.90
C GLY A 164 15.53 9.27 18.43
N PRO A 165 16.58 9.47 19.23
CA PRO A 165 17.72 10.29 18.87
C PRO A 165 18.44 9.75 17.64
#